data_f3ecfd3105c81d1a0d9fb216127d585d
#
_entry.id   f3ecfd3105c81d1a0d9fb216127d585d
#
_cell.length_a   1.000
_cell.length_b   1.000
_cell.length_c   1.000
_cell.angle_alpha   90.00
_cell.angle_beta   90.00
_cell.angle_gamma   90.00
#
_symmetry.space_group_name_H-M   'P 1'
#
loop_
_entity.id
_entity.type
_entity.pdbx_description
1 polymer ?
#
loop_
_entity_poly.entity_id
_entity_poly.type
_entity_poly.pdbx_seq_one_letter_code
_entity_poly.pdbx_strand_id
1 'polypeptide(L)'
;MKIRAAVLEEFAKPLVVQEVELDGPKPGEVLVRLSACGVCHTDMYTASGADPSGYAPTVLGHEGAGVVEEVGEGVTSLAPGDHVVTLFSPQCRECVHCRSDKTNLCLAIREQQNLGYLPDQSTRLHRGDERIRHFMGTSTFAEATVMPEIALAKIDPEAPLDVVCTLACGATTGIGAALYVAKVERGSTCAVFGAGLVGLGAVAGARLAGAERIICVDLDEGRLAEARRHGATDTLIGGPDAVQQILDLTDGFGADYTFEATGNVRVMRQAVEAARMGWGLCTVAGVAGKGEVLEVVPRFLITGRRIAGASFGGAKGRDRVPELVDLFTQGKLDLDAFVTRRIGLDEVNDAFAAMDRHEGVRTVITSF
;
A
#
# COMPACT_ATOMS: atom_id res chain seq x y z
N MET A 1 27.87 -3.43 -7.34
CA MET A 1 27.77 -4.89 -7.18
C MET A 1 26.81 -5.44 -8.24
N LYS A 2 26.84 -6.74 -8.54
CA LYS A 2 25.85 -7.39 -9.40
C LYS A 2 24.77 -8.01 -8.54
N ILE A 3 23.52 -7.85 -8.97
CA ILE A 3 22.33 -8.37 -8.28
C ILE A 3 21.36 -8.95 -9.31
N ARG A 4 20.50 -9.89 -8.87
CA ARG A 4 19.34 -10.33 -9.66
C ARG A 4 18.17 -9.38 -9.43
N ALA A 5 17.47 -9.03 -10.50
CA ALA A 5 16.28 -8.17 -10.44
C ALA A 5 15.27 -8.55 -11.53
N ALA A 6 13.99 -8.34 -11.26
CA ALA A 6 12.91 -8.46 -12.24
C ALA A 6 12.70 -7.10 -12.92
N VAL A 7 13.12 -6.97 -14.15
CA VAL A 7 13.09 -5.74 -14.94
C VAL A 7 11.87 -5.71 -15.85
N LEU A 8 11.10 -4.64 -15.79
CA LEU A 8 10.13 -4.28 -16.82
C LEU A 8 10.88 -3.61 -17.97
N GLU A 9 11.14 -4.35 -19.04
CA GLU A 9 11.82 -3.84 -20.24
C GLU A 9 10.88 -3.00 -21.11
N GLU A 10 9.65 -3.49 -21.29
CA GLU A 10 8.60 -2.88 -22.10
C GLU A 10 7.24 -3.07 -21.43
N PHE A 11 6.37 -2.08 -21.58
CA PHE A 11 5.00 -2.20 -21.09
C PHE A 11 4.24 -3.35 -21.76
N ALA A 12 3.31 -3.95 -21.01
CA ALA A 12 2.49 -5.09 -21.43
C ALA A 12 3.33 -6.34 -21.84
N LYS A 13 4.57 -6.44 -21.37
CA LYS A 13 5.42 -7.63 -21.50
C LYS A 13 5.71 -8.23 -20.12
N PRO A 14 6.00 -9.53 -20.04
CA PRO A 14 6.45 -10.15 -18.80
C PRO A 14 7.73 -9.46 -18.28
N LEU A 15 7.89 -9.42 -16.97
CA LEU A 15 9.14 -9.00 -16.35
C LEU A 15 10.24 -9.99 -16.68
N VAL A 16 11.45 -9.49 -16.91
CA VAL A 16 12.63 -10.30 -17.19
C VAL A 16 13.51 -10.35 -15.94
N VAL A 17 13.64 -11.53 -15.34
CA VAL A 17 14.59 -11.74 -14.24
C VAL A 17 15.99 -11.89 -14.81
N GLN A 18 16.88 -10.99 -14.42
CA GLN A 18 18.25 -10.92 -14.98
C GLN A 18 19.22 -10.29 -13.98
N GLU A 19 20.52 -10.40 -14.28
CA GLU A 19 21.57 -9.71 -13.56
C GLU A 19 21.63 -8.23 -14.00
N VAL A 20 21.65 -7.33 -13.04
CA VAL A 20 21.87 -5.89 -13.22
C VAL A 20 22.96 -5.41 -12.28
N GLU A 21 23.52 -4.25 -12.57
CA GLU A 21 24.50 -3.61 -11.71
C GLU A 21 23.80 -2.64 -10.77
N LEU A 22 24.18 -2.70 -9.48
CA LEU A 22 23.71 -1.79 -8.44
C LEU A 22 24.92 -1.02 -7.88
N ASP A 23 24.90 0.30 -8.01
CA ASP A 23 25.89 1.18 -7.41
C ASP A 23 25.73 1.24 -5.89
N GLY A 24 26.81 1.58 -5.18
CA GLY A 24 26.77 1.84 -3.73
C GLY A 24 25.97 3.11 -3.39
N PRO A 25 25.60 3.26 -2.11
CA PRO A 25 24.81 4.40 -1.64
C PRO A 25 25.64 5.68 -1.66
N LYS A 26 25.08 6.78 -2.20
CA LYS A 26 25.62 8.13 -2.12
C LYS A 26 25.21 8.81 -0.81
N PRO A 27 25.67 10.06 -0.53
CA PRO A 27 25.27 10.79 0.66
C PRO A 27 23.74 10.83 0.85
N GLY A 28 23.28 10.46 2.06
CA GLY A 28 21.86 10.39 2.41
C GLY A 28 21.11 9.15 1.90
N GLU A 29 21.81 8.20 1.27
CA GLU A 29 21.24 6.96 0.76
C GLU A 29 21.66 5.75 1.60
N VAL A 30 20.92 4.66 1.44
CA VAL A 30 21.09 3.42 2.18
C VAL A 30 20.96 2.25 1.21
N LEU A 31 21.91 1.31 1.25
CA LEU A 31 21.83 0.02 0.60
C LEU A 31 21.10 -0.97 1.51
N VAL A 32 20.02 -1.54 1.02
CA VAL A 32 19.20 -2.53 1.72
C VAL A 32 19.27 -3.86 1.00
N ARG A 33 19.70 -4.91 1.70
CA ARG A 33 19.55 -6.31 1.27
C ARG A 33 18.11 -6.72 1.53
N LEU A 34 17.36 -7.05 0.46
CA LEU A 34 15.97 -7.42 0.59
C LEU A 34 15.82 -8.87 1.05
N SER A 35 14.92 -9.09 1.99
CA SER A 35 14.54 -10.41 2.50
C SER A 35 13.15 -10.80 2.04
N ALA A 36 12.29 -9.82 1.78
CA ALA A 36 10.94 -10.04 1.30
C ALA A 36 10.39 -8.84 0.51
N CYS A 37 9.51 -9.13 -0.43
CA CYS A 37 8.77 -8.10 -1.16
C CYS A 37 7.36 -8.58 -1.53
N GLY A 38 6.33 -7.83 -1.12
CA GLY A 38 4.95 -8.05 -1.54
C GLY A 38 4.74 -7.71 -3.02
N VAL A 39 3.90 -8.50 -3.70
CA VAL A 39 3.49 -8.25 -5.09
C VAL A 39 2.14 -7.55 -5.08
N CYS A 40 2.07 -6.34 -5.63
CA CYS A 40 0.92 -5.44 -5.52
C CYS A 40 0.25 -5.19 -6.89
N HIS A 41 -1.06 -4.87 -6.88
CA HIS A 41 -1.78 -4.44 -8.08
C HIS A 41 -1.17 -3.18 -8.72
N THR A 42 -0.53 -2.32 -7.95
CA THR A 42 0.16 -1.13 -8.47
C THR A 42 1.35 -1.52 -9.38
N ASP A 43 2.08 -2.58 -9.04
CA ASP A 43 3.17 -3.10 -9.89
C ASP A 43 2.60 -3.61 -11.22
N MET A 44 1.52 -4.39 -11.17
CA MET A 44 0.85 -4.92 -12.35
C MET A 44 0.21 -3.81 -13.20
N TYR A 45 -0.41 -2.80 -12.57
CA TYR A 45 -0.99 -1.63 -13.24
C TYR A 45 0.08 -0.86 -14.02
N THR A 46 1.27 -0.66 -13.42
CA THR A 46 2.40 -0.04 -14.11
C THR A 46 2.95 -0.96 -15.21
N ALA A 47 3.13 -2.26 -14.95
CA ALA A 47 3.61 -3.22 -15.93
C ALA A 47 2.70 -3.29 -17.18
N SER A 48 1.39 -3.15 -17.02
CA SER A 48 0.43 -3.13 -18.13
C SER A 48 0.53 -1.91 -19.03
N GLY A 49 1.19 -0.83 -18.59
CA GLY A 49 1.26 0.46 -19.29
C GLY A 49 0.01 1.35 -19.07
N ALA A 50 -0.91 0.95 -18.21
CA ALA A 50 -2.09 1.74 -17.87
C ALA A 50 -1.76 2.91 -16.92
N ASP A 51 -0.68 2.82 -16.16
CA ASP A 51 -0.20 3.89 -15.29
C ASP A 51 0.39 5.04 -16.13
N PRO A 52 -0.19 6.25 -16.07
CA PRO A 52 0.30 7.39 -16.84
C PRO A 52 1.67 7.91 -16.39
N SER A 53 2.11 7.53 -15.19
CA SER A 53 3.40 7.88 -14.61
C SER A 53 4.44 6.76 -14.75
N GLY A 54 4.06 5.63 -15.34
CA GLY A 54 4.94 4.50 -15.56
C GLY A 54 6.06 4.80 -16.56
N TYR A 55 7.16 4.09 -16.41
CA TYR A 55 8.34 4.16 -17.30
C TYR A 55 9.04 2.80 -17.42
N ALA A 56 9.70 2.57 -18.53
CA ALA A 56 10.56 1.41 -18.78
C ALA A 56 11.87 1.87 -19.47
N PRO A 57 13.02 1.19 -19.24
CA PRO A 57 13.19 0.06 -18.35
C PRO A 57 13.17 0.46 -16.87
N THR A 58 12.62 -0.40 -16.01
CA THR A 58 12.58 -0.18 -14.56
C THR A 58 12.54 -1.50 -13.78
N VAL A 59 13.11 -1.53 -12.58
CA VAL A 59 12.86 -2.61 -11.61
C VAL A 59 11.63 -2.23 -10.82
N LEU A 60 10.57 -3.06 -10.87
CA LEU A 60 9.34 -2.87 -10.10
C LEU A 60 9.50 -3.27 -8.62
N GLY A 61 8.37 -3.32 -7.91
CA GLY A 61 8.30 -3.65 -6.49
C GLY A 61 8.43 -2.43 -5.58
N HIS A 62 7.54 -2.36 -4.59
CA HIS A 62 7.50 -1.26 -3.63
C HIS A 62 7.06 -1.69 -2.22
N GLU A 63 6.85 -2.99 -2.00
CA GLU A 63 6.48 -3.55 -0.70
C GLU A 63 7.64 -4.34 -0.08
N GLY A 64 8.82 -3.73 0.03
CA GLY A 64 10.04 -4.38 0.49
C GLY A 64 10.23 -4.34 2.01
N ALA A 65 10.85 -5.40 2.54
CA ALA A 65 11.47 -5.42 3.85
C ALA A 65 12.84 -6.12 3.76
N GLY A 66 13.80 -5.65 4.55
CA GLY A 66 15.17 -6.17 4.48
C GLY A 66 16.06 -5.63 5.58
N VAL A 67 17.36 -5.82 5.39
CA VAL A 67 18.39 -5.43 6.34
C VAL A 67 19.31 -4.40 5.70
N VAL A 68 19.62 -3.34 6.41
CA VAL A 68 20.60 -2.33 5.98
C VAL A 68 21.97 -2.98 5.87
N GLU A 69 22.60 -2.88 4.71
CA GLU A 69 23.94 -3.43 4.44
C GLU A 69 25.02 -2.34 4.48
N GLU A 70 24.71 -1.16 3.89
CA GLU A 70 25.64 -0.02 3.86
C GLU A 70 24.85 1.29 3.94
N VAL A 71 25.46 2.31 4.51
CA VAL A 71 24.91 3.67 4.61
C VAL A 71 25.85 4.69 3.97
N GLY A 72 25.30 5.62 3.20
CA GLY A 72 26.03 6.75 2.63
C GLY A 72 26.36 7.82 3.68
N GLU A 73 27.24 8.74 3.32
CA GLU A 73 27.60 9.86 4.17
C GLU A 73 26.35 10.67 4.59
N GLY A 74 26.29 11.12 5.84
CA GLY A 74 25.20 11.92 6.38
C GLY A 74 23.96 11.17 6.81
N VAL A 75 23.87 9.84 6.60
CA VAL A 75 22.83 9.01 7.19
C VAL A 75 23.02 8.91 8.69
N THR A 76 21.98 9.21 9.46
CA THR A 76 22.07 9.31 10.92
C THR A 76 21.06 8.46 11.68
N SER A 77 19.95 8.05 11.04
CA SER A 77 18.89 7.29 11.70
C SER A 77 18.95 5.79 11.46
N LEU A 78 19.87 5.33 10.60
CA LEU A 78 20.05 3.94 10.22
C LEU A 78 21.53 3.53 10.27
N ALA A 79 21.79 2.27 10.55
CA ALA A 79 23.12 1.66 10.55
C ALA A 79 23.07 0.26 9.94
N PRO A 80 24.21 -0.26 9.44
CA PRO A 80 24.29 -1.65 9.00
C PRO A 80 23.77 -2.64 10.08
N GLY A 81 22.94 -3.60 9.66
CA GLY A 81 22.26 -4.54 10.55
C GLY A 81 20.86 -4.11 11.00
N ASP A 82 20.45 -2.87 10.77
CA ASP A 82 19.07 -2.43 11.06
C ASP A 82 18.07 -3.11 10.14
N HIS A 83 16.97 -3.61 10.68
CA HIS A 83 15.83 -4.11 9.92
C HIS A 83 14.92 -2.96 9.51
N VAL A 84 14.49 -2.96 8.26
CA VAL A 84 13.72 -1.86 7.68
C VAL A 84 12.58 -2.34 6.79
N VAL A 85 11.53 -1.52 6.72
CA VAL A 85 10.46 -1.59 5.71
C VAL A 85 10.61 -0.40 4.78
N THR A 86 10.52 -0.64 3.46
CA THR A 86 10.62 0.41 2.44
C THR A 86 9.35 1.25 2.38
N LEU A 87 9.48 2.52 2.03
CA LEU A 87 8.38 3.47 1.97
C LEU A 87 8.34 4.17 0.61
N PHE A 88 7.37 3.84 -0.23
CA PHE A 88 7.11 4.63 -1.45
C PHE A 88 6.58 6.03 -1.13
N SER A 89 6.06 6.24 0.08
CA SER A 89 5.67 7.55 0.61
C SER A 89 6.70 7.95 1.70
N PRO A 90 7.76 8.69 1.34
CA PRO A 90 8.84 9.03 2.26
C PRO A 90 8.39 10.00 3.35
N GLN A 91 9.22 10.16 4.39
CA GLN A 91 8.98 11.11 5.47
C GLN A 91 10.28 11.82 5.87
N CYS A 92 10.51 13.03 5.37
CA CYS A 92 11.71 13.81 5.72
C CYS A 92 11.65 14.49 7.10
N ARG A 93 10.45 14.61 7.71
CA ARG A 93 10.16 15.30 8.98
C ARG A 93 10.38 16.83 8.96
N GLU A 94 10.83 17.42 7.85
CA GLU A 94 11.22 18.83 7.74
C GLU A 94 10.29 19.67 6.86
N CYS A 95 9.80 19.10 5.74
CA CYS A 95 8.94 19.86 4.82
C CYS A 95 7.60 20.23 5.48
N VAL A 96 6.91 21.21 4.90
CA VAL A 96 5.63 21.70 5.41
C VAL A 96 4.57 20.60 5.56
N HIS A 97 4.59 19.59 4.68
CA HIS A 97 3.69 18.45 4.77
C HIS A 97 4.06 17.51 5.94
N CYS A 98 5.34 17.18 6.11
CA CYS A 98 5.79 16.33 7.21
C CYS A 98 5.57 16.97 8.60
N ARG A 99 5.71 18.29 8.70
CA ARG A 99 5.46 19.03 9.96
C ARG A 99 3.98 19.30 10.24
N SER A 100 3.11 19.11 9.24
CA SER A 100 1.65 19.30 9.35
C SER A 100 0.97 18.00 9.78
N ASP A 101 -0.05 18.08 10.62
CA ASP A 101 -0.93 16.97 10.94
C ASP A 101 -2.00 16.69 9.88
N LYS A 102 -1.99 17.45 8.76
CA LYS A 102 -3.04 17.39 7.73
C LYS A 102 -2.76 16.35 6.64
N THR A 103 -1.49 15.93 6.45
CA THR A 103 -1.10 15.06 5.36
C THR A 103 0.19 14.29 5.65
N ASN A 104 0.35 13.15 4.99
CA ASN A 104 1.57 12.33 4.97
C ASN A 104 2.39 12.51 3.68
N LEU A 105 1.93 13.32 2.73
CA LEU A 105 2.52 13.44 1.39
C LEU A 105 3.78 14.30 1.41
N CYS A 106 4.92 13.71 1.80
CA CYS A 106 6.22 14.37 1.82
C CYS A 106 6.61 14.94 0.46
N LEU A 107 7.23 16.13 0.45
CA LEU A 107 7.62 16.82 -0.79
C LEU A 107 9.10 16.65 -1.14
N ALA A 108 9.94 16.15 -0.22
CA ALA A 108 11.39 16.27 -0.31
C ALA A 108 12.01 15.61 -1.57
N ILE A 109 11.47 14.47 -1.99
CA ILE A 109 12.02 13.71 -3.15
C ILE A 109 10.97 13.40 -4.22
N ARG A 110 9.74 13.88 -4.04
CA ARG A 110 8.58 13.47 -4.85
C ARG A 110 8.75 13.73 -6.35
N GLU A 111 9.36 14.85 -6.72
CA GLU A 111 9.54 15.21 -8.12
C GLU A 111 10.43 14.19 -8.85
N GLN A 112 11.59 13.88 -8.29
CA GLN A 112 12.53 12.92 -8.89
C GLN A 112 12.00 11.48 -8.80
N GLN A 113 11.39 11.13 -7.68
CA GLN A 113 10.73 9.84 -7.48
C GLN A 113 9.68 9.54 -8.55
N ASN A 114 8.86 10.53 -8.92
CA ASN A 114 7.86 10.39 -9.98
C ASN A 114 8.48 10.20 -11.38
N LEU A 115 9.73 10.57 -11.58
CA LEU A 115 10.47 10.38 -12.81
C LEU A 115 11.31 9.07 -12.81
N GLY A 116 11.28 8.33 -11.70
CA GLY A 116 12.07 7.11 -11.51
C GLY A 116 13.54 7.36 -11.22
N TYR A 117 13.86 8.50 -10.63
CA TYR A 117 15.21 8.86 -10.21
C TYR A 117 15.31 9.05 -8.70
N LEU A 118 16.53 8.93 -8.21
CA LEU A 118 16.90 9.34 -6.86
C LEU A 118 17.06 10.87 -6.77
N PRO A 119 17.17 11.46 -5.57
CA PRO A 119 17.18 12.91 -5.39
C PRO A 119 18.23 13.68 -6.22
N ASP A 120 19.34 13.03 -6.56
CA ASP A 120 20.41 13.59 -7.39
C ASP A 120 20.16 13.47 -8.91
N GLN A 121 18.93 13.15 -9.34
CA GLN A 121 18.51 12.97 -10.73
C GLN A 121 19.23 11.82 -11.46
N SER A 122 19.72 10.85 -10.72
CA SER A 122 20.38 9.67 -11.25
C SER A 122 19.70 8.37 -10.76
N THR A 123 20.18 7.24 -11.24
CA THR A 123 19.80 5.91 -10.79
C THR A 123 21.01 5.20 -10.18
N ARG A 124 20.78 4.17 -9.38
CA ARG A 124 21.81 3.22 -8.92
C ARG A 124 21.75 1.89 -9.67
N LEU A 125 20.72 1.71 -10.49
CA LEU A 125 20.48 0.51 -11.29
C LEU A 125 20.91 0.77 -12.74
N HIS A 126 21.72 -0.11 -13.30
CA HIS A 126 22.15 -0.01 -14.69
C HIS A 126 22.56 -1.37 -15.27
N ARG A 127 22.70 -1.42 -16.57
CA ARG A 127 23.21 -2.55 -17.35
C ARG A 127 24.21 -2.00 -18.37
N GLY A 128 25.50 -2.06 -18.03
CA GLY A 128 26.52 -1.30 -18.76
C GLY A 128 26.21 0.20 -18.74
N ASP A 129 26.08 0.82 -19.92
CA ASP A 129 25.76 2.26 -20.06
C ASP A 129 24.24 2.55 -19.99
N GLU A 130 23.40 1.53 -20.00
CA GLU A 130 21.95 1.69 -19.95
C GLU A 130 21.47 1.91 -18.52
N ARG A 131 20.73 3.01 -18.31
CA ARG A 131 20.12 3.34 -17.02
C ARG A 131 18.80 2.63 -16.84
N ILE A 132 18.62 1.93 -15.71
CA ILE A 132 17.36 1.32 -15.28
C ILE A 132 16.79 2.21 -14.19
N ARG A 133 15.52 2.58 -14.28
CA ARG A 133 14.88 3.51 -13.36
C ARG A 133 14.45 2.83 -12.06
N HIS A 134 14.33 3.61 -11.00
CA HIS A 134 13.81 3.19 -9.71
C HIS A 134 12.29 3.36 -9.68
N PHE A 135 11.54 2.25 -9.59
CA PHE A 135 10.09 2.30 -9.43
C PHE A 135 9.72 2.88 -8.05
N MET A 136 8.99 3.98 -8.05
CA MET A 136 8.53 4.67 -6.83
C MET A 136 9.67 4.99 -5.83
N GLY A 137 10.92 5.07 -6.30
CA GLY A 137 12.11 5.27 -5.48
C GLY A 137 12.48 4.07 -4.59
N THR A 138 11.93 2.90 -4.86
CA THR A 138 12.08 1.68 -4.03
C THR A 138 12.71 0.51 -4.80
N SER A 139 12.13 0.06 -5.92
CA SER A 139 12.65 -1.02 -6.77
C SER A 139 12.98 -2.30 -6.01
N THR A 140 11.97 -2.92 -5.40
CA THR A 140 12.17 -4.03 -4.46
C THR A 140 11.99 -5.44 -5.05
N PHE A 141 11.73 -5.60 -6.36
CA PHE A 141 11.82 -6.90 -7.03
C PHE A 141 13.27 -7.20 -7.43
N ALA A 142 14.17 -7.20 -6.45
CA ALA A 142 15.59 -7.38 -6.59
C ALA A 142 16.21 -7.91 -5.28
N GLU A 143 17.41 -8.50 -5.35
CA GLU A 143 18.17 -8.94 -4.17
C GLU A 143 18.54 -7.77 -3.23
N ALA A 144 18.74 -6.57 -3.79
CA ALA A 144 19.08 -5.38 -3.02
C ALA A 144 18.59 -4.12 -3.74
N THR A 145 18.43 -3.04 -2.98
CA THR A 145 18.09 -1.71 -3.51
C THR A 145 18.87 -0.62 -2.78
N VAL A 146 19.09 0.51 -3.46
CA VAL A 146 19.60 1.74 -2.83
C VAL A 146 18.50 2.79 -2.86
N MET A 147 18.23 3.40 -1.72
CA MET A 147 17.16 4.37 -1.59
C MET A 147 17.47 5.43 -0.52
N PRO A 148 16.80 6.60 -0.55
CA PRO A 148 17.03 7.63 0.45
C PRO A 148 16.66 7.18 1.87
N GLU A 149 17.45 7.54 2.88
CA GLU A 149 17.18 7.28 4.31
C GLU A 149 15.73 7.62 4.71
N ILE A 150 15.19 8.73 4.19
CA ILE A 150 13.84 9.21 4.49
C ILE A 150 12.70 8.33 3.96
N ALA A 151 13.04 7.35 3.12
CA ALA A 151 12.14 6.37 2.54
C ALA A 151 12.26 4.98 3.20
N LEU A 152 12.83 4.91 4.40
CA LEU A 152 13.01 3.68 5.18
C LEU A 152 12.44 3.85 6.59
N ALA A 153 11.67 2.88 7.04
CA ALA A 153 11.20 2.77 8.42
C ALA A 153 12.00 1.69 9.14
N LYS A 154 12.76 2.07 10.18
CA LYS A 154 13.43 1.12 11.07
C LYS A 154 12.41 0.40 11.93
N ILE A 155 12.52 -0.93 12.03
CA ILE A 155 11.59 -1.79 12.76
C ILE A 155 12.33 -2.68 13.75
N ASP A 156 11.57 -3.37 14.60
CA ASP A 156 12.08 -4.39 15.50
C ASP A 156 12.80 -5.50 14.68
N PRO A 157 14.06 -5.84 15.01
CA PRO A 157 14.81 -6.88 14.32
C PRO A 157 14.22 -8.29 14.46
N GLU A 158 13.38 -8.54 15.46
CA GLU A 158 12.69 -9.83 15.64
C GLU A 158 11.42 -9.95 14.78
N ALA A 159 10.97 -8.87 14.13
CA ALA A 159 9.78 -8.90 13.29
C ALA A 159 10.02 -9.73 12.01
N PRO A 160 9.11 -10.66 11.64
CA PRO A 160 9.25 -11.50 10.45
C PRO A 160 9.13 -10.64 9.17
N LEU A 161 10.24 -10.47 8.46
CA LEU A 161 10.34 -9.57 7.31
C LEU A 161 9.39 -9.96 6.17
N ASP A 162 9.11 -11.26 5.99
CA ASP A 162 8.19 -11.80 5.00
C ASP A 162 6.71 -11.53 5.29
N VAL A 163 6.40 -11.06 6.48
CA VAL A 163 5.06 -10.63 6.91
C VAL A 163 4.97 -9.11 6.93
N VAL A 164 5.93 -8.45 7.62
CA VAL A 164 5.87 -7.00 7.81
C VAL A 164 6.16 -6.19 6.54
N CYS A 165 6.69 -6.81 5.47
CA CYS A 165 6.80 -6.18 4.15
C CYS A 165 5.43 -5.70 3.61
N THR A 166 4.32 -6.33 4.01
CA THR A 166 2.96 -5.90 3.66
C THR A 166 2.62 -4.50 4.19
N LEU A 167 3.31 -4.05 5.26
CA LEU A 167 3.18 -2.69 5.80
C LEU A 167 3.82 -1.61 4.93
N ALA A 168 4.63 -1.99 3.95
CA ALA A 168 5.22 -1.02 3.02
C ALA A 168 4.16 -0.33 2.13
N CYS A 169 2.99 -0.97 1.93
CA CYS A 169 1.92 -0.40 1.09
C CYS A 169 0.51 -0.78 1.59
N GLY A 170 0.01 -1.95 1.16
CA GLY A 170 -1.41 -2.29 1.23
C GLY A 170 -1.97 -2.37 2.65
N ALA A 171 -1.29 -3.05 3.57
CA ALA A 171 -1.74 -3.19 4.94
C ALA A 171 -1.77 -1.82 5.67
N THR A 172 -0.72 -1.01 5.57
CA THR A 172 -0.68 0.35 6.14
C THR A 172 -1.73 1.26 5.50
N THR A 173 -1.96 1.13 4.19
CA THR A 173 -2.98 1.92 3.50
C THR A 173 -4.37 1.66 4.09
N GLY A 174 -4.75 0.40 4.25
CA GLY A 174 -6.05 0.04 4.80
C GLY A 174 -6.21 0.39 6.29
N ILE A 175 -5.28 -0.07 7.11
CA ILE A 175 -5.28 0.19 8.56
C ILE A 175 -5.26 1.70 8.83
N GLY A 176 -4.40 2.44 8.14
CA GLY A 176 -4.25 3.87 8.28
C GLY A 176 -5.48 4.65 7.77
N ALA A 177 -6.16 4.18 6.71
CA ALA A 177 -7.41 4.78 6.26
C ALA A 177 -8.44 4.84 7.39
N ALA A 178 -8.53 3.78 8.21
CA ALA A 178 -9.41 3.77 9.38
C ALA A 178 -8.87 4.60 10.54
N LEU A 179 -7.59 4.43 10.91
CA LEU A 179 -7.03 5.02 12.13
C LEU A 179 -6.61 6.48 11.97
N TYR A 180 -6.03 6.86 10.82
CA TYR A 180 -5.38 8.18 10.67
C TYR A 180 -6.17 9.14 9.78
N VAL A 181 -6.88 8.64 8.74
CA VAL A 181 -7.70 9.47 7.86
C VAL A 181 -9.12 9.59 8.38
N ALA A 182 -9.84 8.47 8.49
CA ALA A 182 -11.22 8.46 8.97
C ALA A 182 -11.32 8.74 10.47
N LYS A 183 -10.30 8.33 11.23
CA LYS A 183 -10.29 8.42 12.71
C LYS A 183 -11.54 7.78 13.27
N VAL A 184 -11.78 6.53 12.89
CA VAL A 184 -12.95 5.76 13.29
C VAL A 184 -13.16 5.82 14.80
N GLU A 185 -14.34 6.18 15.21
CA GLU A 185 -14.71 6.29 16.61
C GLU A 185 -15.23 4.96 17.15
N ARG A 186 -15.02 4.71 18.43
CA ARG A 186 -15.56 3.53 19.12
C ARG A 186 -17.08 3.51 19.04
N GLY A 187 -17.66 2.35 18.77
CA GLY A 187 -19.12 2.15 18.68
C GLY A 187 -19.72 2.59 17.34
N SER A 188 -18.90 3.05 16.38
CA SER A 188 -19.38 3.46 15.05
C SER A 188 -19.66 2.28 14.13
N THR A 189 -20.35 2.55 13.03
CA THR A 189 -20.59 1.61 11.93
C THR A 189 -19.68 1.94 10.76
N CYS A 190 -18.96 0.92 10.26
CA CYS A 190 -18.10 1.00 9.10
C CYS A 190 -18.62 0.13 7.96
N ALA A 191 -18.45 0.57 6.71
CA ALA A 191 -18.66 -0.27 5.53
C ALA A 191 -17.42 -0.23 4.64
N VAL A 192 -16.87 -1.40 4.28
CA VAL A 192 -15.64 -1.55 3.49
C VAL A 192 -15.98 -2.21 2.17
N PHE A 193 -15.69 -1.55 1.07
CA PHE A 193 -15.89 -2.03 -0.29
C PHE A 193 -14.57 -2.56 -0.87
N GLY A 194 -14.53 -3.86 -1.12
CA GLY A 194 -13.35 -4.62 -1.52
C GLY A 194 -12.66 -5.31 -0.34
N ALA A 195 -12.47 -6.62 -0.42
CA ALA A 195 -11.80 -7.46 0.58
C ALA A 195 -10.41 -7.93 0.10
N GLY A 196 -9.70 -7.11 -0.69
CA GLY A 196 -8.26 -7.24 -0.93
C GLY A 196 -7.46 -6.74 0.27
N LEU A 197 -6.10 -6.75 0.18
CA LEU A 197 -5.23 -6.36 1.29
C LEU A 197 -5.58 -5.00 1.90
N VAL A 198 -5.87 -3.99 1.07
CA VAL A 198 -6.26 -2.64 1.55
C VAL A 198 -7.58 -2.69 2.31
N GLY A 199 -8.59 -3.37 1.76
CA GLY A 199 -9.90 -3.47 2.42
C GLY A 199 -9.83 -4.29 3.72
N LEU A 200 -9.14 -5.43 3.73
CA LEU A 200 -8.92 -6.23 4.95
C LEU A 200 -8.13 -5.42 5.99
N GLY A 201 -7.16 -4.60 5.56
CA GLY A 201 -6.49 -3.63 6.43
C GLY A 201 -7.46 -2.61 7.03
N ALA A 202 -8.42 -2.09 6.24
CA ALA A 202 -9.44 -1.16 6.73
C ALA A 202 -10.38 -1.84 7.75
N VAL A 203 -10.78 -3.10 7.51
CA VAL A 203 -11.53 -3.92 8.47
C VAL A 203 -10.76 -4.08 9.78
N ALA A 204 -9.47 -4.46 9.72
CA ALA A 204 -8.62 -4.61 10.90
C ALA A 204 -8.44 -3.28 11.65
N GLY A 205 -8.22 -2.18 10.91
CA GLY A 205 -8.11 -0.82 11.48
C GLY A 205 -9.39 -0.36 12.17
N ALA A 206 -10.57 -0.60 11.56
CA ALA A 206 -11.87 -0.29 12.14
C ALA A 206 -12.11 -1.10 13.43
N ARG A 207 -11.75 -2.40 13.44
CA ARG A 207 -11.78 -3.25 14.63
C ARG A 207 -10.88 -2.70 15.75
N LEU A 208 -9.64 -2.33 15.43
CA LEU A 208 -8.70 -1.73 16.39
C LEU A 208 -9.24 -0.42 16.99
N ALA A 209 -9.91 0.40 16.17
CA ALA A 209 -10.57 1.62 16.64
C ALA A 209 -11.78 1.35 17.53
N GLY A 210 -12.31 0.12 17.54
CA GLY A 210 -13.46 -0.29 18.34
C GLY A 210 -14.80 0.02 17.67
N ALA A 211 -14.87 0.01 16.34
CA ALA A 211 -16.14 0.02 15.61
C ALA A 211 -17.04 -1.13 16.09
N GLU A 212 -18.33 -0.87 16.26
CA GLU A 212 -19.30 -1.87 16.72
C GLU A 212 -19.76 -2.76 15.57
N ARG A 213 -20.00 -2.15 14.40
CA ARG A 213 -20.39 -2.88 13.20
C ARG A 213 -19.41 -2.61 12.08
N ILE A 214 -18.94 -3.67 11.42
CA ILE A 214 -18.02 -3.60 10.29
C ILE A 214 -18.58 -4.47 9.18
N ILE A 215 -19.16 -3.83 8.16
CA ILE A 215 -19.77 -4.47 7.00
C ILE A 215 -18.74 -4.54 5.89
N CYS A 216 -18.37 -5.73 5.42
CA CYS A 216 -17.46 -5.89 4.29
C CYS A 216 -18.22 -6.33 3.05
N VAL A 217 -17.97 -5.68 1.91
CA VAL A 217 -18.61 -5.92 0.61
C VAL A 217 -17.56 -6.37 -0.40
N ASP A 218 -17.73 -7.57 -0.99
CA ASP A 218 -16.86 -8.07 -2.07
C ASP A 218 -17.67 -8.97 -3.01
N LEU A 219 -17.14 -9.23 -4.19
CA LEU A 219 -17.75 -10.13 -5.17
C LEU A 219 -17.46 -11.61 -4.87
N ASP A 220 -16.43 -11.91 -4.09
CA ASP A 220 -15.92 -13.24 -3.80
C ASP A 220 -16.22 -13.67 -2.37
N GLU A 221 -16.92 -14.79 -2.19
CA GLU A 221 -17.29 -15.33 -0.87
C GLU A 221 -16.06 -15.75 -0.04
N GLY A 222 -15.00 -16.25 -0.69
CA GLY A 222 -13.75 -16.62 -0.02
C GLY A 222 -13.07 -15.39 0.61
N ARG A 223 -13.03 -14.27 -0.10
CA ARG A 223 -12.53 -13.00 0.43
C ARG A 223 -13.40 -12.44 1.56
N LEU A 224 -14.71 -12.63 1.47
CA LEU A 224 -15.63 -12.27 2.57
C LEU A 224 -15.40 -13.15 3.82
N ALA A 225 -15.03 -14.42 3.64
CA ALA A 225 -14.63 -15.27 4.77
C ALA A 225 -13.34 -14.76 5.44
N GLU A 226 -12.36 -14.30 4.65
CA GLU A 226 -11.18 -13.64 5.22
C GLU A 226 -11.53 -12.34 5.95
N ALA A 227 -12.45 -11.53 5.40
CA ALA A 227 -12.90 -10.31 6.08
C ALA A 227 -13.47 -10.59 7.49
N ARG A 228 -14.21 -11.70 7.67
CA ARG A 228 -14.70 -12.12 8.99
C ARG A 228 -13.56 -12.43 9.96
N ARG A 229 -12.50 -13.10 9.49
CA ARG A 229 -11.30 -13.39 10.32
C ARG A 229 -10.62 -12.11 10.80
N HIS A 230 -10.60 -11.07 9.95
CA HIS A 230 -10.03 -9.76 10.32
C HIS A 230 -10.97 -8.88 11.15
N GLY A 231 -12.24 -9.28 11.36
CA GLY A 231 -13.16 -8.62 12.27
C GLY A 231 -14.39 -7.99 11.62
N ALA A 232 -14.71 -8.31 10.36
CA ALA A 232 -16.00 -7.94 9.80
C ALA A 232 -17.13 -8.65 10.55
N THR A 233 -18.12 -7.89 11.01
CA THR A 233 -19.31 -8.41 11.70
C THR A 233 -20.36 -8.89 10.72
N ASP A 234 -20.44 -8.24 9.57
CA ASP A 234 -21.37 -8.53 8.50
C ASP A 234 -20.62 -8.57 7.16
N THR A 235 -21.10 -9.40 6.23
CA THR A 235 -20.54 -9.48 4.88
C THR A 235 -21.65 -9.50 3.86
N LEU A 236 -21.44 -8.81 2.74
CA LEU A 236 -22.39 -8.68 1.65
C LEU A 236 -21.72 -9.02 0.32
N ILE A 237 -22.44 -9.73 -0.54
CA ILE A 237 -22.00 -9.88 -1.94
C ILE A 237 -22.21 -8.53 -2.66
N GLY A 238 -21.15 -8.04 -3.28
CA GLY A 238 -21.17 -6.79 -4.04
C GLY A 238 -22.13 -6.84 -5.23
N GLY A 239 -22.80 -5.72 -5.47
CA GLY A 239 -23.75 -5.61 -6.57
C GLY A 239 -24.52 -4.30 -6.56
N PRO A 240 -25.52 -4.13 -7.43
CA PRO A 240 -26.31 -2.89 -7.50
C PRO A 240 -27.07 -2.60 -6.21
N ASP A 241 -27.42 -3.64 -5.44
CA ASP A 241 -28.23 -3.52 -4.22
C ASP A 241 -27.37 -3.34 -2.95
N ALA A 242 -26.04 -3.33 -3.05
CA ALA A 242 -25.14 -3.26 -1.90
C ALA A 242 -25.41 -2.03 -1.00
N VAL A 243 -25.70 -0.89 -1.58
CA VAL A 243 -26.06 0.32 -0.84
C VAL A 243 -27.35 0.11 -0.03
N GLN A 244 -28.39 -0.44 -0.65
CA GLN A 244 -29.66 -0.71 0.05
C GLN A 244 -29.47 -1.70 1.19
N GLN A 245 -28.70 -2.78 0.97
CA GLN A 245 -28.41 -3.76 2.02
C GLN A 245 -27.65 -3.14 3.21
N ILE A 246 -26.72 -2.20 2.96
CA ILE A 246 -26.05 -1.44 4.04
C ILE A 246 -27.06 -0.55 4.77
N LEU A 247 -27.95 0.12 4.05
CA LEU A 247 -28.99 0.93 4.66
C LEU A 247 -29.91 0.08 5.53
N ASP A 248 -30.32 -1.10 5.09
CA ASP A 248 -31.16 -2.04 5.85
C ASP A 248 -30.46 -2.49 7.15
N LEU A 249 -29.16 -2.77 7.10
CA LEU A 249 -28.34 -3.11 8.27
C LEU A 249 -28.12 -1.93 9.25
N THR A 250 -28.39 -0.71 8.81
CA THR A 250 -28.10 0.52 9.56
C THR A 250 -29.36 1.36 9.82
N ASP A 251 -30.55 0.73 9.88
CA ASP A 251 -31.85 1.35 10.12
C ASP A 251 -32.16 2.52 9.16
N GLY A 252 -31.67 2.44 7.92
CA GLY A 252 -31.83 3.46 6.89
C GLY A 252 -30.87 4.63 6.98
N PHE A 253 -29.99 4.68 7.99
CA PHE A 253 -29.08 5.82 8.21
C PHE A 253 -27.79 5.77 7.39
N GLY A 254 -27.30 4.58 7.01
CA GLY A 254 -25.99 4.37 6.40
C GLY A 254 -24.85 4.28 7.42
N ALA A 255 -23.65 3.96 6.95
CA ALA A 255 -22.46 3.80 7.79
C ALA A 255 -21.82 5.15 8.15
N ASP A 256 -21.32 5.28 9.37
CA ASP A 256 -20.59 6.47 9.83
C ASP A 256 -19.31 6.68 9.03
N TYR A 257 -18.64 5.57 8.65
CA TYR A 257 -17.43 5.55 7.82
C TYR A 257 -17.57 4.53 6.71
N THR A 258 -17.25 4.93 5.49
CA THR A 258 -17.15 4.00 4.36
C THR A 258 -15.73 4.04 3.78
N PHE A 259 -15.22 2.88 3.37
CA PHE A 259 -13.89 2.72 2.80
C PHE A 259 -14.01 2.10 1.41
N GLU A 260 -13.42 2.74 0.42
CA GLU A 260 -13.36 2.22 -0.92
C GLU A 260 -11.95 1.72 -1.22
N ALA A 261 -11.82 0.43 -1.51
CA ALA A 261 -10.55 -0.27 -1.70
C ALA A 261 -10.49 -1.10 -2.99
N THR A 262 -11.38 -0.84 -3.96
CA THR A 262 -11.42 -1.56 -5.25
C THR A 262 -10.80 -0.78 -6.40
N GLY A 263 -10.80 0.56 -6.32
CA GLY A 263 -10.41 1.44 -7.42
C GLY A 263 -11.48 1.61 -8.51
N ASN A 264 -12.66 1.01 -8.37
CA ASN A 264 -13.74 1.13 -9.33
C ASN A 264 -14.61 2.35 -9.04
N VAL A 265 -14.70 3.30 -9.95
CA VAL A 265 -15.43 4.57 -9.73
C VAL A 265 -16.93 4.38 -9.44
N ARG A 266 -17.54 3.29 -9.92
CA ARG A 266 -18.93 2.95 -9.59
C ARG A 266 -19.06 2.49 -8.13
N VAL A 267 -18.09 1.72 -7.65
CA VAL A 267 -18.02 1.29 -6.25
C VAL A 267 -17.66 2.48 -5.34
N MET A 268 -16.79 3.38 -5.79
CA MET A 268 -16.53 4.65 -5.08
C MET A 268 -17.82 5.44 -4.88
N ARG A 269 -18.67 5.52 -5.92
CA ARG A 269 -19.97 6.16 -5.81
C ARG A 269 -20.86 5.46 -4.79
N GLN A 270 -20.96 4.12 -4.83
CA GLN A 270 -21.72 3.34 -3.85
C GLN A 270 -21.23 3.60 -2.41
N ALA A 271 -19.89 3.69 -2.22
CA ALA A 271 -19.32 3.99 -0.91
C ALA A 271 -19.75 5.38 -0.38
N VAL A 272 -19.84 6.40 -1.26
CA VAL A 272 -20.37 7.71 -0.90
C VAL A 272 -21.88 7.65 -0.59
N GLU A 273 -22.65 6.90 -1.37
CA GLU A 273 -24.10 6.73 -1.20
C GLU A 273 -24.43 5.99 0.09
N ALA A 274 -23.65 4.98 0.46
CA ALA A 274 -23.79 4.20 1.70
C ALA A 274 -23.36 4.96 2.96
N ALA A 275 -22.64 6.07 2.83
CA ALA A 275 -22.23 6.89 3.96
C ALA A 275 -23.42 7.62 4.58
N ARG A 276 -23.42 7.76 5.90
CA ARG A 276 -24.47 8.37 6.69
C ARG A 276 -24.68 9.84 6.34
N MET A 277 -25.95 10.23 6.20
CA MET A 277 -26.30 11.64 6.11
C MET A 277 -25.94 12.38 7.42
N GLY A 278 -25.45 13.58 7.32
CA GLY A 278 -25.08 14.46 8.45
C GLY A 278 -23.58 14.50 8.71
N TRP A 279 -22.89 13.34 8.83
CA TRP A 279 -21.47 13.32 9.15
C TRP A 279 -20.68 12.19 8.48
N GLY A 280 -21.32 11.30 7.72
CA GLY A 280 -20.66 10.15 7.11
C GLY A 280 -19.43 10.54 6.30
N LEU A 281 -18.34 9.80 6.46
CA LEU A 281 -17.09 10.01 5.75
C LEU A 281 -16.78 8.81 4.86
N CYS A 282 -16.70 9.06 3.54
CA CYS A 282 -16.18 8.11 2.56
C CYS A 282 -14.68 8.32 2.39
N THR A 283 -13.89 7.30 2.68
CA THR A 283 -12.43 7.31 2.51
C THR A 283 -12.06 6.47 1.30
N VAL A 284 -11.50 7.11 0.26
CA VAL A 284 -11.08 6.46 -0.98
C VAL A 284 -9.61 6.08 -0.88
N ALA A 285 -9.32 4.80 -0.97
CA ALA A 285 -7.97 4.23 -0.98
C ALA A 285 -7.64 3.48 -2.28
N GLY A 286 -8.67 3.06 -3.03
CA GLY A 286 -8.49 2.40 -4.33
C GLY A 286 -8.01 3.37 -5.41
N VAL A 287 -7.16 2.87 -6.33
CA VAL A 287 -6.61 3.64 -7.45
C VAL A 287 -7.48 3.40 -8.69
N ALA A 288 -8.15 4.46 -9.17
CA ALA A 288 -8.95 4.41 -10.38
C ALA A 288 -8.10 4.46 -11.65
N GLY A 289 -8.64 3.96 -12.75
CA GLY A 289 -7.99 4.00 -14.06
C GLY A 289 -7.78 5.42 -14.58
N LYS A 290 -6.83 5.57 -15.49
CA LYS A 290 -6.52 6.87 -16.12
C LYS A 290 -7.76 7.48 -16.77
N GLY A 291 -8.08 8.71 -16.37
CA GLY A 291 -9.19 9.47 -16.95
C GLY A 291 -10.57 9.10 -16.42
N GLU A 292 -10.68 8.13 -15.53
CA GLU A 292 -11.94 7.84 -14.84
C GLU A 292 -12.31 8.96 -13.86
N VAL A 293 -13.62 9.21 -13.75
CA VAL A 293 -14.17 10.31 -12.95
C VAL A 293 -15.16 9.74 -11.93
N LEU A 294 -15.03 10.15 -10.69
CA LEU A 294 -16.02 9.88 -9.65
C LEU A 294 -17.20 10.87 -9.78
N GLU A 295 -18.37 10.37 -10.17
CA GLU A 295 -19.60 11.15 -10.23
C GLU A 295 -20.39 11.01 -8.94
N VAL A 296 -20.65 12.14 -8.27
CA VAL A 296 -21.40 12.19 -7.01
C VAL A 296 -22.55 13.16 -7.13
N VAL A 297 -23.74 12.77 -6.65
CA VAL A 297 -24.89 13.65 -6.57
C VAL A 297 -24.60 14.77 -5.56
N PRO A 298 -24.61 16.07 -5.96
CA PRO A 298 -24.22 17.18 -5.09
C PRO A 298 -25.01 17.26 -3.77
N ARG A 299 -26.28 16.80 -3.77
CA ARG A 299 -27.12 16.77 -2.57
C ARG A 299 -26.49 15.93 -1.44
N PHE A 300 -25.72 14.87 -1.75
CA PHE A 300 -25.06 14.07 -0.73
C PHE A 300 -24.03 14.89 0.06
N LEU A 301 -23.28 15.76 -0.62
CA LEU A 301 -22.31 16.65 0.02
C LEU A 301 -23.00 17.76 0.83
N ILE A 302 -24.04 18.37 0.27
CA ILE A 302 -24.83 19.42 0.95
C ILE A 302 -25.48 18.87 2.23
N THR A 303 -25.86 17.58 2.26
CA THR A 303 -26.46 16.93 3.42
C THR A 303 -25.42 16.34 4.39
N GLY A 304 -24.15 16.76 4.31
CA GLY A 304 -23.12 16.53 5.32
C GLY A 304 -22.22 15.32 5.11
N ARG A 305 -22.39 14.56 4.02
CA ARG A 305 -21.42 13.52 3.66
C ARG A 305 -20.10 14.15 3.22
N ARG A 306 -18.99 13.51 3.52
CA ARG A 306 -17.65 13.96 3.21
C ARG A 306 -16.92 12.89 2.43
N ILE A 307 -15.95 13.30 1.61
CA ILE A 307 -15.05 12.40 0.85
C ILE A 307 -13.62 12.81 1.17
N ALA A 308 -12.77 11.82 1.47
CA ALA A 308 -11.34 12.02 1.70
C ALA A 308 -10.53 10.96 0.95
N GLY A 309 -9.32 11.29 0.55
CA GLY A 309 -8.36 10.35 -0.01
C GLY A 309 -7.43 9.78 1.07
N ALA A 310 -6.96 8.55 0.88
CA ALA A 310 -6.12 7.83 1.84
C ALA A 310 -4.85 7.24 1.20
N SER A 311 -4.06 8.07 0.51
CA SER A 311 -2.75 7.63 0.03
C SER A 311 -1.90 7.14 1.21
N PHE A 312 -1.40 5.89 1.12
CA PHE A 312 -0.68 5.22 2.21
C PHE A 312 -1.41 5.29 3.57
N GLY A 313 -2.76 5.29 3.53
CA GLY A 313 -3.59 5.39 4.74
C GLY A 313 -3.40 6.66 5.56
N GLY A 314 -2.86 7.74 4.99
CA GLY A 314 -2.49 8.94 5.74
C GLY A 314 -1.30 8.74 6.70
N ALA A 315 -0.63 7.59 6.65
CA ALA A 315 0.45 7.25 7.56
C ALA A 315 1.74 8.01 7.24
N LYS A 316 2.35 8.62 8.24
CA LYS A 316 3.74 9.08 8.23
C LYS A 316 4.62 7.86 8.47
N GLY A 317 5.14 7.26 7.39
CA GLY A 317 5.65 5.88 7.39
C GLY A 317 6.75 5.61 8.40
N ARG A 318 7.74 6.51 8.56
CA ARG A 318 8.86 6.33 9.50
C ARG A 318 8.42 6.31 10.98
N ASP A 319 7.24 6.86 11.28
CA ASP A 319 6.67 6.86 12.63
C ASP A 319 5.64 5.74 12.78
N ARG A 320 4.74 5.57 11.81
CA ARG A 320 3.58 4.68 11.93
C ARG A 320 3.83 3.22 11.59
N VAL A 321 4.76 2.93 10.67
CA VAL A 321 5.08 1.53 10.34
C VAL A 321 5.68 0.79 11.53
N PRO A 322 6.65 1.33 12.29
CA PRO A 322 7.11 0.71 13.53
C PRO A 322 6.00 0.48 14.56
N GLU A 323 5.10 1.46 14.75
CA GLU A 323 3.94 1.31 15.65
C GLU A 323 3.01 0.15 15.21
N LEU A 324 2.81 -0.04 13.90
CA LEU A 324 2.00 -1.15 13.39
C LEU A 324 2.72 -2.50 13.56
N VAL A 325 4.05 -2.53 13.45
CA VAL A 325 4.87 -3.71 13.79
C VAL A 325 4.70 -4.05 15.28
N ASP A 326 4.76 -3.05 16.18
CA ASP A 326 4.54 -3.26 17.62
C ASP A 326 3.14 -3.81 17.92
N LEU A 327 2.11 -3.33 17.21
CA LEU A 327 0.75 -3.87 17.35
C LEU A 327 0.64 -5.32 16.87
N PHE A 328 1.36 -5.68 15.83
CA PHE A 328 1.45 -7.05 15.34
C PHE A 328 2.17 -7.96 16.36
N THR A 329 3.34 -7.58 16.85
CA THR A 329 4.09 -8.37 17.84
C THR A 329 3.35 -8.53 19.16
N GLN A 330 2.48 -7.56 19.51
CA GLN A 330 1.57 -7.66 20.66
C GLN A 330 0.32 -8.51 20.39
N GLY A 331 0.16 -9.10 19.20
CA GLY A 331 -1.02 -9.88 18.81
C GLY A 331 -2.31 -9.08 18.65
N LYS A 332 -2.21 -7.75 18.52
CA LYS A 332 -3.38 -6.87 18.31
C LYS A 332 -3.75 -6.74 16.84
N LEU A 333 -2.80 -6.97 15.94
CA LEU A 333 -2.96 -7.08 14.49
C LEU A 333 -2.58 -8.48 14.06
N ASP A 334 -3.30 -9.05 13.10
CA ASP A 334 -2.96 -10.31 12.44
C ASP A 334 -2.48 -9.99 11.01
N LEU A 335 -1.17 -9.78 10.86
CA LEU A 335 -0.57 -9.55 9.54
C LEU A 335 -0.23 -10.85 8.81
N ASP A 336 -0.05 -11.96 9.54
CA ASP A 336 0.24 -13.27 8.96
C ASP A 336 -0.87 -13.72 8.01
N ALA A 337 -2.12 -13.48 8.37
CA ALA A 337 -3.28 -13.84 7.57
C ALA A 337 -3.34 -13.08 6.22
N PHE A 338 -2.61 -11.99 6.06
CA PHE A 338 -2.52 -11.29 4.77
C PHE A 338 -1.61 -12.01 3.77
N VAL A 339 -0.60 -12.76 4.24
CA VAL A 339 0.36 -13.46 3.36
C VAL A 339 -0.16 -14.84 3.00
N THR A 340 -0.74 -14.96 1.81
CA THR A 340 -1.37 -16.20 1.36
C THR A 340 -0.47 -17.08 0.49
N ARG A 341 0.61 -16.51 -0.06
CA ARG A 341 1.56 -17.25 -0.91
C ARG A 341 2.97 -16.66 -0.76
N ARG A 342 3.98 -17.55 -0.70
CA ARG A 342 5.40 -17.21 -0.76
C ARG A 342 6.01 -17.80 -2.03
N ILE A 343 6.85 -17.03 -2.74
CA ILE A 343 7.43 -17.39 -4.03
C ILE A 343 8.90 -16.97 -4.12
N GLY A 344 9.59 -17.48 -5.15
CA GLY A 344 10.86 -16.94 -5.63
C GLY A 344 10.68 -15.78 -6.62
N LEU A 345 11.73 -15.00 -6.83
CA LEU A 345 11.74 -13.88 -7.78
C LEU A 345 11.38 -14.33 -9.21
N ASP A 346 11.81 -15.52 -9.61
CA ASP A 346 11.53 -16.09 -10.95
C ASP A 346 10.03 -16.33 -11.19
N GLU A 347 9.23 -16.45 -10.13
CA GLU A 347 7.78 -16.68 -10.20
C GLU A 347 6.95 -15.39 -10.21
N VAL A 348 7.58 -14.20 -10.31
CA VAL A 348 6.87 -12.91 -10.22
C VAL A 348 5.78 -12.75 -11.29
N ASN A 349 6.00 -13.26 -12.50
CA ASN A 349 4.99 -13.22 -13.57
C ASN A 349 3.80 -14.15 -13.27
N ASP A 350 4.03 -15.29 -12.64
CA ASP A 350 2.96 -16.19 -12.19
C ASP A 350 2.14 -15.55 -11.06
N ALA A 351 2.80 -14.74 -10.20
CA ALA A 351 2.10 -13.96 -9.19
C ALA A 351 1.18 -12.90 -9.81
N PHE A 352 1.60 -12.22 -10.87
CA PHE A 352 0.73 -11.29 -11.61
C PHE A 352 -0.46 -12.02 -12.23
N ALA A 353 -0.23 -13.18 -12.87
CA ALA A 353 -1.31 -13.98 -13.43
C ALA A 353 -2.31 -14.50 -12.37
N ALA A 354 -1.83 -14.88 -11.18
CA ALA A 354 -2.68 -15.27 -10.06
C ALA A 354 -3.51 -14.09 -9.54
N MET A 355 -2.92 -12.90 -9.51
CA MET A 355 -3.60 -11.66 -9.09
C MET A 355 -4.73 -11.28 -10.07
N ASP A 356 -4.53 -11.43 -11.38
CA ASP A 356 -5.59 -11.24 -12.40
C ASP A 356 -6.78 -12.20 -12.21
N ARG A 357 -6.49 -13.41 -11.70
CA ARG A 357 -7.53 -14.38 -11.35
C ARG A 357 -8.12 -14.17 -9.96
N HIS A 358 -7.73 -13.09 -9.27
CA HIS A 358 -8.15 -12.76 -7.91
C HIS A 358 -7.77 -13.81 -6.85
N GLU A 359 -6.71 -14.59 -7.06
CA GLU A 359 -6.25 -15.63 -6.15
C GLU A 359 -5.48 -15.05 -4.96
N GLY A 360 -5.88 -15.42 -3.74
CA GLY A 360 -5.24 -15.03 -2.48
C GLY A 360 -5.41 -13.55 -2.11
N VAL A 361 -4.70 -13.13 -1.06
CA VAL A 361 -4.69 -11.74 -0.55
C VAL A 361 -3.40 -11.05 -0.91
N ARG A 362 -2.25 -11.59 -0.46
CA ARG A 362 -0.91 -11.09 -0.81
C ARG A 362 0.04 -12.24 -1.10
N THR A 363 0.68 -12.17 -2.27
CA THR A 363 1.85 -12.98 -2.61
C THR A 363 3.11 -12.22 -2.21
N VAL A 364 4.08 -12.89 -1.60
CA VAL A 364 5.35 -12.31 -1.15
C VAL A 364 6.52 -13.07 -1.75
N ILE A 365 7.45 -12.36 -2.39
CA ILE A 365 8.75 -12.88 -2.82
C ILE A 365 9.62 -13.00 -1.57
N THR A 366 10.18 -14.18 -1.32
CA THR A 366 11.02 -14.50 -0.14
C THR A 366 12.36 -15.12 -0.50
N SER A 367 12.60 -15.36 -1.79
CA SER A 367 13.91 -15.77 -2.33
C SER A 367 14.17 -15.01 -3.63
N PHE A 368 15.35 -14.43 -3.74
CA PHE A 368 15.75 -13.56 -4.84
C PHE A 368 16.83 -14.15 -5.73
#